data_88ec364bd8d4a3adeef2211ecfe06fef
#
_entry.id   88ec364bd8d4a3adeef2211ecfe06fef
#
_cell.length_a   1.000
_cell.length_b   1.000
_cell.length_c   1.000
_cell.angle_alpha   90.00
_cell.angle_beta   90.00
_cell.angle_gamma   90.00
#
_symmetry.space_group_name_H-M   'P 1'
#
loop_
_entity.id
_entity.type
_entity.pdbx_description
1 polymer ?
#
loop_
_entity_poly.entity_id
_entity_poly.type
_entity_poly.pdbx_seq_one_letter_code
_entity_poly.pdbx_strand_id
1 'polypeptide(L)'
;MAERDQAQESLRQWSTVAPAWEASRQRLFENVRSVSEWLVDHVRPEADQTILELTAGPGETGFLAASRLGPSGRLISSDFVPTMVEAARRGAAERGLGNVECRVIDATDIDLPDDSVDGVLSRFGLMLIPAREQAVREIRRVLRPGGRCAYATWGPPESNPWIFQLVSALLQNGWTPPGDPTAPGGLFSLATGDRNRELAAGAGFADVSVEELEGVMRFESPDDYWTLSTSVAGPVADFVGSLGDGQVDTIRATLDPSLAPFQRDGGLELPWLSIVTSVA
;
A
#
# COMPACT_ATOMS: atom_id res chain seq x y z
N MET A 1 -13.45 3.51 -22.56
CA MET A 1 -12.31 4.40 -22.95
C MET A 1 -11.73 5.05 -21.70
N ALA A 2 -12.50 5.75 -20.88
CA ALA A 2 -12.02 6.40 -19.65
C ALA A 2 -11.34 5.47 -18.62
N GLU A 3 -11.89 4.27 -18.39
CA GLU A 3 -11.30 3.29 -17.45
C GLU A 3 -9.94 2.76 -17.90
N ARG A 4 -9.78 2.50 -19.22
CA ARG A 4 -8.50 2.06 -19.79
C ARG A 4 -7.44 3.16 -19.71
N ASP A 5 -7.84 4.41 -19.96
CA ASP A 5 -6.94 5.55 -19.88
C ASP A 5 -6.50 5.79 -18.43
N GLN A 6 -7.39 5.61 -17.44
CA GLN A 6 -7.08 5.70 -16.02
C GLN A 6 -6.13 4.57 -15.55
N ALA A 7 -6.35 3.34 -16.00
CA ALA A 7 -5.47 2.22 -15.67
C ALA A 7 -4.06 2.41 -16.26
N GLN A 8 -3.95 2.92 -17.49
CA GLN A 8 -2.66 3.23 -18.12
C GLN A 8 -1.94 4.36 -17.38
N GLU A 9 -2.64 5.39 -16.97
CA GLU A 9 -2.04 6.49 -16.21
C GLU A 9 -1.57 6.03 -14.83
N SER A 10 -2.36 5.22 -14.12
CA SER A 10 -1.96 4.60 -12.86
C SER A 10 -0.71 3.73 -13.04
N LEU A 11 -0.67 2.89 -14.09
CA LEU A 11 0.51 2.06 -14.41
C LEU A 11 1.76 2.92 -14.64
N ARG A 12 1.62 4.03 -15.39
CA ARG A 12 2.72 4.97 -15.65
C ARG A 12 3.23 5.57 -14.35
N GLN A 13 2.33 6.12 -13.52
CA GLN A 13 2.68 6.80 -12.27
C GLN A 13 3.40 5.86 -11.30
N TRP A 14 2.88 4.66 -11.09
CA TRP A 14 3.51 3.68 -10.21
C TRP A 14 4.82 3.14 -10.78
N SER A 15 4.94 2.99 -12.10
CA SER A 15 6.20 2.61 -12.75
C SER A 15 7.29 3.68 -12.54
N THR A 16 6.92 4.96 -12.58
CA THR A 16 7.85 6.08 -12.38
C THR A 16 8.44 6.09 -10.97
N VAL A 17 7.64 5.78 -9.94
CA VAL A 17 8.08 5.82 -8.55
C VAL A 17 8.63 4.48 -8.03
N ALA A 18 8.54 3.40 -8.79
CA ALA A 18 9.01 2.07 -8.39
C ALA A 18 10.48 2.05 -7.93
N PRO A 19 11.44 2.74 -8.57
CA PRO A 19 12.81 2.81 -8.08
C PRO A 19 12.95 3.43 -6.68
N ALA A 20 12.16 4.48 -6.39
CA ALA A 20 12.17 5.13 -5.07
C ALA A 20 11.56 4.21 -3.99
N TRP A 21 10.49 3.49 -4.34
CA TRP A 21 9.90 2.45 -3.46
C TRP A 21 10.91 1.34 -3.16
N GLU A 22 11.61 0.83 -4.17
CA GLU A 22 12.63 -0.20 -3.98
C GLU A 22 13.78 0.29 -3.09
N ALA A 23 14.30 1.47 -3.36
CA ALA A 23 15.39 2.08 -2.57
C ALA A 23 14.99 2.31 -1.11
N SER A 24 13.72 2.65 -0.86
CA SER A 24 13.19 2.98 0.47
C SER A 24 12.43 1.82 1.14
N ARG A 25 12.37 0.64 0.51
CA ARG A 25 11.48 -0.48 0.91
C ARG A 25 11.60 -0.87 2.38
N GLN A 26 12.83 -1.02 2.88
CA GLN A 26 13.06 -1.44 4.25
C GLN A 26 12.58 -0.38 5.23
N ARG A 27 12.91 0.88 4.97
CA ARG A 27 12.49 2.01 5.81
C ARG A 27 10.97 2.17 5.84
N LEU A 28 10.32 2.11 4.68
CA LEU A 28 8.85 2.16 4.59
C LEU A 28 8.21 0.99 5.33
N PHE A 29 8.79 -0.21 5.21
CA PHE A 29 8.31 -1.38 5.93
C PHE A 29 8.45 -1.22 7.44
N GLU A 30 9.61 -0.78 7.94
CA GLU A 30 9.84 -0.60 9.38
C GLU A 30 8.86 0.40 10.02
N ASN A 31 8.53 1.48 9.31
CA ASN A 31 7.59 2.49 9.80
C ASN A 31 6.14 1.97 9.94
N VAL A 32 5.78 0.92 9.21
CA VAL A 32 4.44 0.29 9.26
C VAL A 32 4.52 -1.22 9.51
N ARG A 33 5.60 -1.69 10.13
CA ARG A 33 5.86 -3.11 10.42
C ARG A 33 4.69 -3.75 11.18
N SER A 34 4.14 -3.06 12.18
CA SER A 34 3.01 -3.57 12.97
C SER A 34 1.78 -3.88 12.11
N VAL A 35 1.54 -3.12 11.04
CA VAL A 35 0.46 -3.41 10.08
C VAL A 35 0.76 -4.70 9.33
N SER A 36 1.99 -4.89 8.83
CA SER A 36 2.38 -6.12 8.12
C SER A 36 2.31 -7.35 9.03
N GLU A 37 2.77 -7.22 10.28
CA GLU A 37 2.68 -8.28 11.29
C GLU A 37 1.23 -8.66 11.58
N TRP A 38 0.36 -7.65 11.78
CA TRP A 38 -1.08 -7.88 11.98
C TRP A 38 -1.71 -8.64 10.80
N LEU A 39 -1.42 -8.23 9.56
CA LEU A 39 -1.95 -8.90 8.36
C LEU A 39 -1.52 -10.37 8.31
N VAL A 40 -0.23 -10.65 8.51
CA VAL A 40 0.30 -12.01 8.47
C VAL A 40 -0.21 -12.86 9.63
N ASP A 41 -0.40 -12.28 10.83
CA ASP A 41 -0.97 -12.96 11.99
C ASP A 41 -2.44 -13.35 11.77
N HIS A 42 -3.21 -12.60 10.98
CA HIS A 42 -4.61 -12.88 10.69
C HIS A 42 -4.80 -13.86 9.54
N VAL A 43 -3.93 -13.82 8.51
CA VAL A 43 -3.92 -14.85 7.47
C VAL A 43 -3.41 -16.18 8.00
N ARG A 44 -2.50 -16.17 8.99
CA ARG A 44 -1.92 -17.37 9.64
C ARG A 44 -1.35 -18.37 8.64
N PRO A 45 -0.27 -18.00 7.92
CA PRO A 45 0.36 -18.92 6.99
C PRO A 45 0.83 -20.21 7.67
N GLU A 46 0.49 -21.37 7.12
CA GLU A 46 0.92 -22.68 7.56
C GLU A 46 1.94 -23.29 6.56
N ALA A 47 2.67 -24.30 6.99
CA ALA A 47 3.90 -24.75 6.33
C ALA A 47 3.75 -25.15 4.86
N ASP A 48 2.59 -25.66 4.44
CA ASP A 48 2.33 -26.18 3.09
C ASP A 48 1.32 -25.36 2.27
N GLN A 49 0.93 -24.19 2.80
CA GLN A 49 -0.07 -23.32 2.19
C GLN A 49 0.47 -22.49 1.04
N THR A 50 -0.44 -22.04 0.19
CA THR A 50 -0.20 -21.03 -0.85
C THR A 50 -0.82 -19.70 -0.41
N ILE A 51 0.03 -18.68 -0.25
CA ILE A 51 -0.39 -17.33 0.09
C ILE A 51 -0.23 -16.44 -1.14
N LEU A 52 -1.24 -15.64 -1.43
CA LEU A 52 -1.21 -14.61 -2.45
C LEU A 52 -1.06 -13.24 -1.80
N GLU A 53 -0.05 -12.49 -2.18
CA GLU A 53 0.04 -11.06 -1.88
C GLU A 53 -0.35 -10.26 -3.10
N LEU A 54 -1.36 -9.40 -2.98
CA LEU A 54 -1.79 -8.45 -4.02
C LEU A 54 -1.24 -7.06 -3.71
N THR A 55 -0.95 -6.29 -4.75
CA THR A 55 -0.41 -4.92 -4.62
C THR A 55 0.86 -4.88 -3.76
N ALA A 56 1.72 -5.87 -3.98
CA ALA A 56 2.88 -6.15 -3.14
C ALA A 56 3.93 -5.03 -3.15
N GLY A 57 3.98 -4.22 -4.22
CA GLY A 57 5.10 -3.32 -4.43
C GLY A 57 6.42 -4.09 -4.40
N PRO A 58 7.43 -3.67 -3.60
CA PRO A 58 8.69 -4.40 -3.43
C PRO A 58 8.60 -5.71 -2.60
N GLY A 59 7.41 -6.11 -2.09
CA GLY A 59 7.16 -7.44 -1.55
C GLY A 59 7.40 -7.64 -0.05
N GLU A 60 7.70 -6.60 0.72
CA GLU A 60 8.16 -6.73 2.12
C GLU A 60 7.15 -7.44 3.06
N THR A 61 5.83 -7.23 2.88
CA THR A 61 4.80 -7.90 3.70
C THR A 61 4.69 -9.38 3.33
N GLY A 62 4.70 -9.70 2.03
CA GLY A 62 4.71 -11.08 1.57
C GLY A 62 5.95 -11.83 2.02
N PHE A 63 7.13 -11.21 2.02
CA PHE A 63 8.36 -11.87 2.51
C PHE A 63 8.26 -12.23 4.00
N LEU A 64 7.58 -11.41 4.81
CA LEU A 64 7.27 -11.77 6.19
C LEU A 64 6.36 -13.02 6.25
N ALA A 65 5.34 -13.10 5.39
CA ALA A 65 4.49 -14.30 5.29
C ALA A 65 5.29 -15.52 4.79
N ALA A 66 6.13 -15.35 3.75
CA ALA A 66 6.99 -16.41 3.21
C ALA A 66 7.94 -17.01 4.26
N SER A 67 8.41 -16.21 5.22
CA SER A 67 9.27 -16.68 6.30
C SER A 67 8.57 -17.61 7.29
N ARG A 68 7.23 -17.63 7.30
CA ARG A 68 6.42 -18.54 8.13
C ARG A 68 6.01 -19.81 7.40
N LEU A 69 6.15 -19.84 6.07
CA LEU A 69 5.88 -21.01 5.25
C LEU A 69 7.03 -22.01 5.33
N GLY A 70 6.69 -23.30 5.25
CA GLY A 70 7.67 -24.36 5.15
C GLY A 70 8.21 -24.55 3.73
N PRO A 71 9.07 -25.57 3.51
CA PRO A 71 9.67 -25.82 2.20
C PRO A 71 8.67 -26.19 1.10
N SER A 72 7.48 -26.70 1.45
CA SER A 72 6.38 -27.03 0.53
C SER A 72 5.38 -25.90 0.34
N GLY A 73 5.42 -24.88 1.20
CA GLY A 73 4.56 -23.69 1.08
C GLY A 73 5.09 -22.71 0.04
N ARG A 74 4.19 -21.86 -0.48
CA ARG A 74 4.53 -20.91 -1.54
C ARG A 74 3.87 -19.55 -1.30
N LEU A 75 4.65 -18.48 -1.49
CA LEU A 75 4.15 -17.13 -1.65
C LEU A 75 4.07 -16.78 -3.15
N ILE A 76 2.91 -16.29 -3.60
CA ILE A 76 2.76 -15.58 -4.87
C ILE A 76 2.75 -14.08 -4.51
N SER A 77 3.88 -13.39 -4.69
CA SER A 77 3.96 -11.93 -4.48
C SER A 77 3.62 -11.24 -5.80
N SER A 78 2.58 -10.42 -5.82
CA SER A 78 2.07 -9.88 -7.07
C SER A 78 1.72 -8.40 -7.01
N ASP A 79 1.94 -7.75 -8.14
CA ASP A 79 1.57 -6.37 -8.39
C ASP A 79 1.15 -6.21 -9.85
N PHE A 80 0.28 -5.23 -10.16
CA PHE A 80 -0.07 -4.96 -11.56
C PHE A 80 1.03 -4.19 -12.31
N VAL A 81 2.00 -3.63 -11.60
CA VAL A 81 3.14 -2.86 -12.12
C VAL A 81 4.35 -3.78 -12.33
N PRO A 82 4.78 -4.07 -13.57
CA PRO A 82 5.91 -4.97 -13.83
C PRO A 82 7.21 -4.56 -13.12
N THR A 83 7.49 -3.26 -13.03
CA THR A 83 8.70 -2.75 -12.34
C THR A 83 8.68 -3.01 -10.83
N MET A 84 7.50 -3.02 -10.18
CA MET A 84 7.36 -3.43 -8.78
C MET A 84 7.62 -4.93 -8.62
N VAL A 85 7.08 -5.76 -9.53
CA VAL A 85 7.32 -7.21 -9.54
C VAL A 85 8.81 -7.54 -9.70
N GLU A 86 9.52 -6.80 -10.55
CA GLU A 86 10.98 -6.94 -10.68
C GLU A 86 11.72 -6.54 -9.40
N ALA A 87 11.28 -5.47 -8.72
CA ALA A 87 11.84 -5.08 -7.43
C ALA A 87 11.61 -6.16 -6.37
N ALA A 88 10.39 -6.73 -6.30
CA ALA A 88 10.06 -7.84 -5.40
C ALA A 88 10.93 -9.07 -5.72
N ARG A 89 11.15 -9.40 -6.99
CA ARG A 89 12.02 -10.53 -7.41
C ARG A 89 13.44 -10.34 -6.94
N ARG A 90 14.02 -9.14 -7.08
CA ARG A 90 15.34 -8.82 -6.54
C ARG A 90 15.38 -8.95 -5.02
N GLY A 91 14.38 -8.39 -4.34
CA GLY A 91 14.24 -8.46 -2.87
C GLY A 91 14.14 -9.89 -2.33
N ALA A 92 13.42 -10.78 -3.01
CA ALA A 92 13.32 -12.20 -2.68
C ALA A 92 14.67 -12.92 -2.87
N ALA A 93 15.33 -12.66 -4.00
CA ALA A 93 16.64 -13.24 -4.30
C ALA A 93 17.72 -12.81 -3.30
N GLU A 94 17.79 -11.54 -2.93
CA GLU A 94 18.71 -11.01 -1.92
C GLU A 94 18.55 -11.69 -0.54
N ARG A 95 17.32 -12.10 -0.21
CA ARG A 95 16.99 -12.81 1.04
C ARG A 95 17.11 -14.33 0.94
N GLY A 96 17.38 -14.87 -0.25
CA GLY A 96 17.42 -16.31 -0.50
C GLY A 96 16.07 -17.01 -0.33
N LEU A 97 14.96 -16.32 -0.59
CA LEU A 97 13.60 -16.86 -0.44
C LEU A 97 13.25 -17.72 -1.67
N GLY A 98 13.53 -19.02 -1.60
CA GLY A 98 13.25 -19.97 -2.69
C GLY A 98 11.76 -20.34 -2.86
N ASN A 99 10.91 -19.99 -1.91
CA ASN A 99 9.47 -20.26 -1.89
C ASN A 99 8.60 -19.06 -2.34
N VAL A 100 9.21 -18.05 -2.99
CA VAL A 100 8.53 -16.84 -3.49
C VAL A 100 8.49 -16.87 -5.01
N GLU A 101 7.29 -16.79 -5.57
CA GLU A 101 7.01 -16.56 -6.98
C GLU A 101 6.50 -15.13 -7.18
N CYS A 102 7.19 -14.32 -8.01
CA CYS A 102 6.80 -12.95 -8.29
C CYS A 102 6.05 -12.88 -9.63
N ARG A 103 4.81 -12.38 -9.65
CA ARG A 103 3.92 -12.34 -10.82
C ARG A 103 3.31 -10.96 -11.05
N VAL A 104 3.10 -10.62 -12.32
CA VAL A 104 2.24 -9.48 -12.69
C VAL A 104 0.79 -9.96 -12.66
N ILE A 105 -0.02 -9.42 -11.73
CA ILE A 105 -1.44 -9.76 -11.58
C ILE A 105 -2.24 -8.47 -11.35
N ASP A 106 -3.31 -8.30 -12.12
CA ASP A 106 -4.34 -7.32 -11.83
C ASP A 106 -5.30 -7.91 -10.80
N ALA A 107 -5.47 -7.23 -9.67
CA ALA A 107 -6.35 -7.69 -8.59
C ALA A 107 -7.83 -7.75 -9.02
N THR A 108 -8.22 -7.09 -10.11
CA THR A 108 -9.58 -7.13 -10.67
C THR A 108 -9.82 -8.29 -11.62
N ASP A 109 -8.76 -9.01 -12.02
CA ASP A 109 -8.78 -10.18 -12.90
C ASP A 109 -7.59 -11.11 -12.52
N ILE A 110 -7.75 -11.82 -11.41
CA ILE A 110 -6.68 -12.64 -10.85
C ILE A 110 -6.53 -13.92 -11.69
N ASP A 111 -5.40 -14.03 -12.44
CA ASP A 111 -5.06 -15.21 -13.25
C ASP A 111 -4.62 -16.40 -12.37
N LEU A 112 -5.55 -16.85 -11.53
CA LEU A 112 -5.46 -18.06 -10.72
C LEU A 112 -6.82 -18.80 -10.74
N PRO A 113 -6.83 -20.14 -10.62
CA PRO A 113 -8.06 -20.91 -10.51
C PRO A 113 -8.89 -20.53 -9.27
N ASP A 114 -10.18 -20.83 -9.31
CA ASP A 114 -11.04 -20.81 -8.12
C ASP A 114 -10.46 -21.73 -7.05
N ASP A 115 -10.66 -21.39 -5.78
CA ASP A 115 -10.26 -22.21 -4.63
C ASP A 115 -8.78 -22.67 -4.67
N SER A 116 -7.87 -21.80 -5.10
CA SER A 116 -6.45 -22.16 -5.36
C SER A 116 -5.47 -21.66 -4.29
N VAL A 117 -5.85 -20.67 -3.47
CA VAL A 117 -4.99 -20.12 -2.42
C VAL A 117 -5.60 -20.24 -1.04
N ASP A 118 -4.76 -20.40 -0.02
CA ASP A 118 -5.17 -20.57 1.37
C ASP A 118 -5.29 -19.23 2.10
N GLY A 119 -4.58 -18.21 1.61
CA GLY A 119 -4.63 -16.87 2.18
C GLY A 119 -4.30 -15.78 1.18
N VAL A 120 -4.86 -14.59 1.43
CA VAL A 120 -4.59 -13.38 0.64
C VAL A 120 -4.18 -12.23 1.54
N LEU A 121 -3.15 -11.48 1.14
CA LEU A 121 -2.64 -10.27 1.79
C LEU A 121 -2.71 -9.08 0.85
N SER A 122 -3.06 -7.90 1.35
CA SER A 122 -2.88 -6.63 0.62
C SER A 122 -2.63 -5.48 1.60
N ARG A 123 -1.47 -4.84 1.50
CA ARG A 123 -1.12 -3.70 2.35
C ARG A 123 -1.17 -2.40 1.56
N PHE A 124 -2.13 -1.54 1.90
CA PHE A 124 -2.31 -0.18 1.33
C PHE A 124 -2.53 -0.14 -0.19
N GLY A 125 -3.05 -1.22 -0.78
CA GLY A 125 -3.31 -1.28 -2.22
C GLY A 125 -4.78 -1.25 -2.60
N LEU A 126 -5.66 -1.99 -1.91
CA LEU A 126 -7.08 -2.11 -2.28
C LEU A 126 -7.82 -0.76 -2.40
N MET A 127 -7.47 0.22 -1.57
CA MET A 127 -8.05 1.56 -1.63
C MET A 127 -7.75 2.29 -2.94
N LEU A 128 -6.62 1.95 -3.60
CA LEU A 128 -6.15 2.57 -4.84
C LEU A 128 -6.76 1.95 -6.10
N ILE A 129 -7.53 0.87 -5.95
CA ILE A 129 -8.19 0.18 -7.06
C ILE A 129 -9.57 0.80 -7.28
N PRO A 130 -9.85 1.43 -8.44
CA PRO A 130 -11.17 1.98 -8.72
C PRO A 130 -12.28 0.93 -8.68
N ALA A 131 -12.04 -0.25 -9.28
CA ALA A 131 -12.95 -1.40 -9.31
C ALA A 131 -12.71 -2.36 -8.12
N ARG A 132 -12.53 -1.83 -6.91
CA ARG A 132 -12.19 -2.59 -5.69
C ARG A 132 -13.23 -3.65 -5.32
N GLU A 133 -14.50 -3.42 -5.63
CA GLU A 133 -15.56 -4.41 -5.42
C GLU A 133 -15.32 -5.65 -6.29
N GLN A 134 -14.80 -5.47 -7.51
CA GLN A 134 -14.39 -6.58 -8.36
C GLN A 134 -13.15 -7.26 -7.79
N ALA A 135 -12.16 -6.51 -7.35
CA ALA A 135 -10.95 -7.07 -6.73
C ALA A 135 -11.27 -7.94 -5.50
N VAL A 136 -12.19 -7.50 -4.64
CA VAL A 136 -12.57 -8.30 -3.45
C VAL A 136 -13.40 -9.53 -3.84
N ARG A 137 -14.21 -9.47 -4.92
CA ARG A 137 -14.86 -10.68 -5.48
C ARG A 137 -13.84 -11.67 -6.03
N GLU A 138 -12.82 -11.21 -6.73
CA GLU A 138 -11.73 -12.04 -7.22
C GLU A 138 -10.93 -12.68 -6.06
N ILE A 139 -10.64 -11.91 -5.00
CA ILE A 139 -10.05 -12.46 -3.78
C ILE A 139 -10.93 -13.59 -3.23
N ARG A 140 -12.24 -13.38 -3.14
CA ARG A 140 -13.17 -14.40 -2.64
C ARG A 140 -13.21 -15.63 -3.53
N ARG A 141 -13.11 -15.45 -4.86
CA ARG A 141 -13.11 -16.55 -5.84
C ARG A 141 -11.87 -17.44 -5.72
N VAL A 142 -10.70 -16.85 -5.59
CA VAL A 142 -9.45 -17.63 -5.53
C VAL A 142 -9.17 -18.26 -4.16
N LEU A 143 -9.80 -17.75 -3.09
CA LEU A 143 -9.67 -18.32 -1.75
C LEU A 143 -10.40 -19.66 -1.64
N ARG A 144 -9.70 -20.65 -1.12
CA ARG A 144 -10.28 -21.94 -0.74
C ARG A 144 -11.35 -21.76 0.34
N PRO A 145 -12.31 -22.70 0.44
CA PRO A 145 -13.20 -22.76 1.59
C PRO A 145 -12.40 -22.80 2.91
N GLY A 146 -12.66 -21.85 3.83
CA GLY A 146 -11.91 -21.65 5.06
C GLY A 146 -10.59 -20.89 4.92
N GLY A 147 -10.26 -20.42 3.70
CA GLY A 147 -9.15 -19.49 3.47
C GLY A 147 -9.41 -18.13 4.09
N ARG A 148 -8.34 -17.37 4.34
CA ARG A 148 -8.40 -16.06 5.01
C ARG A 148 -7.83 -14.96 4.14
N CYS A 149 -8.45 -13.78 4.22
CA CYS A 149 -7.84 -12.58 3.65
C CYS A 149 -7.64 -11.53 4.74
N ALA A 150 -6.52 -10.81 4.67
CA ALA A 150 -6.27 -9.65 5.50
C ALA A 150 -5.71 -8.50 4.65
N TYR A 151 -6.27 -7.30 4.84
CA TYR A 151 -5.80 -6.13 4.12
C TYR A 151 -5.80 -4.87 4.99
N ALA A 152 -4.99 -3.90 4.60
CA ALA A 152 -4.84 -2.62 5.29
C ALA A 152 -5.10 -1.46 4.34
N THR A 153 -5.74 -0.41 4.87
CA THR A 153 -5.98 0.87 4.21
C THR A 153 -5.62 2.01 5.14
N TRP A 154 -5.39 3.21 4.61
CA TRP A 154 -5.20 4.37 5.46
C TRP A 154 -6.54 4.81 6.06
N GLY A 155 -6.51 5.22 7.33
CA GLY A 155 -7.58 5.92 8.01
C GLY A 155 -7.77 7.35 7.49
N PRO A 156 -8.63 8.17 8.14
CA PRO A 156 -8.95 9.51 7.66
C PRO A 156 -7.71 10.42 7.52
N PRO A 157 -7.74 11.40 6.60
CA PRO A 157 -6.59 12.29 6.36
C PRO A 157 -6.09 13.00 7.62
N GLU A 158 -6.99 13.44 8.50
CA GLU A 158 -6.69 14.13 9.76
C GLU A 158 -5.92 13.25 10.75
N SER A 159 -6.07 11.93 10.66
CA SER A 159 -5.32 10.94 11.45
C SER A 159 -4.01 10.51 10.79
N ASN A 160 -3.70 11.04 9.60
CA ASN A 160 -2.52 10.72 8.81
C ASN A 160 -1.70 11.97 8.44
N PRO A 161 -1.24 12.76 9.44
CA PRO A 161 -0.50 13.99 9.18
C PRO A 161 0.76 13.78 8.33
N TRP A 162 1.37 12.60 8.32
CA TRP A 162 2.52 12.29 7.49
C TRP A 162 2.23 12.40 5.97
N ILE A 163 0.97 12.20 5.55
CA ILE A 163 0.48 12.45 4.18
C ILE A 163 -0.05 13.87 4.09
N PHE A 164 -0.89 14.26 5.06
CA PHE A 164 -1.71 15.46 5.00
C PHE A 164 -0.88 16.75 4.99
N GLN A 165 0.24 16.82 5.72
CA GLN A 165 1.09 18.02 5.76
C GLN A 165 1.65 18.35 4.38
N LEU A 166 2.20 17.37 3.66
CA LEU A 166 2.71 17.58 2.29
C LEU A 166 1.57 17.97 1.33
N VAL A 167 0.48 17.20 1.32
CA VAL A 167 -0.67 17.46 0.45
C VAL A 167 -1.23 18.86 0.69
N SER A 168 -1.37 19.28 1.95
CA SER A 168 -1.86 20.62 2.31
C SER A 168 -0.93 21.72 1.79
N ALA A 169 0.37 21.57 1.94
CA ALA A 169 1.34 22.53 1.42
C ALA A 169 1.32 22.61 -0.12
N LEU A 170 1.19 21.47 -0.80
CA LEU A 170 1.09 21.43 -2.27
C LEU A 170 -0.19 22.11 -2.76
N LEU A 171 -1.35 21.84 -2.14
CA LEU A 171 -2.63 22.48 -2.48
C LEU A 171 -2.58 24.00 -2.33
N GLN A 172 -1.98 24.51 -1.24
CA GLN A 172 -1.79 25.94 -0.99
C GLN A 172 -0.90 26.61 -2.04
N ASN A 173 -0.05 25.83 -2.71
CA ASN A 173 0.88 26.30 -3.73
C ASN A 173 0.48 25.87 -5.16
N GLY A 174 -0.81 25.66 -5.40
CA GLY A 174 -1.40 25.51 -6.74
C GLY A 174 -1.42 24.10 -7.30
N TRP A 175 -1.01 23.08 -6.54
CA TRP A 175 -1.22 21.70 -6.96
C TRP A 175 -2.71 21.36 -6.95
N THR A 176 -3.12 20.62 -7.97
CA THR A 176 -4.47 20.05 -8.02
C THR A 176 -4.36 18.53 -8.07
N PRO A 177 -4.93 17.80 -7.10
CA PRO A 177 -4.91 16.34 -7.14
C PRO A 177 -5.64 15.83 -8.39
N PRO A 178 -5.23 14.69 -8.94
CA PRO A 178 -5.87 14.13 -10.16
C PRO A 178 -7.31 13.67 -9.96
N GLY A 179 -7.81 13.67 -8.73
CA GLY A 179 -9.18 13.26 -8.40
C GLY A 179 -9.52 13.47 -6.92
N ASP A 180 -10.74 13.11 -6.55
CA ASP A 180 -11.19 13.09 -5.15
C ASP A 180 -10.47 11.95 -4.40
N PRO A 181 -9.67 12.24 -3.36
CA PRO A 181 -8.96 11.22 -2.61
C PRO A 181 -9.88 10.25 -1.83
N THR A 182 -11.17 10.57 -1.70
CA THR A 182 -12.17 9.74 -1.00
C THR A 182 -13.03 8.91 -1.95
N ALA A 183 -12.96 9.18 -3.26
CA ALA A 183 -13.63 8.39 -4.29
C ALA A 183 -12.94 7.04 -4.52
N PRO A 184 -13.59 6.06 -5.15
CA PRO A 184 -12.96 4.80 -5.54
C PRO A 184 -11.65 5.02 -6.31
N GLY A 185 -10.57 4.37 -5.86
CA GLY A 185 -9.21 4.58 -6.38
C GLY A 185 -8.43 5.71 -5.72
N GLY A 186 -9.06 6.47 -4.84
CA GLY A 186 -8.40 7.51 -4.04
C GLY A 186 -7.79 6.95 -2.75
N LEU A 187 -6.74 7.61 -2.28
CA LEU A 187 -5.93 7.17 -1.13
C LEU A 187 -6.73 6.96 0.16
N PHE A 188 -7.81 7.72 0.34
CA PHE A 188 -8.70 7.68 1.51
C PHE A 188 -10.09 7.11 1.18
N SER A 189 -10.21 6.38 0.09
CA SER A 189 -11.48 5.82 -0.36
C SER A 189 -12.06 4.77 0.59
N LEU A 190 -11.21 4.10 1.39
CA LEU A 190 -11.54 3.11 2.41
C LEU A 190 -11.10 3.56 3.82
N ALA A 191 -11.20 4.85 4.11
CA ALA A 191 -10.67 5.46 5.34
C ALA A 191 -11.49 5.18 6.61
N THR A 192 -12.57 4.40 6.55
CA THR A 192 -13.41 4.09 7.72
C THR A 192 -13.68 2.58 7.82
N GLY A 193 -13.84 2.10 9.06
CA GLY A 193 -14.18 0.70 9.31
C GLY A 193 -15.47 0.27 8.61
N ASP A 194 -16.48 1.15 8.55
CA ASP A 194 -17.76 0.82 7.90
C ASP A 194 -17.61 0.60 6.40
N ARG A 195 -16.85 1.44 5.68
CA ARG A 195 -16.56 1.23 4.26
C ARG A 195 -15.86 -0.09 3.98
N ASN A 196 -14.94 -0.50 4.87
CA ASN A 196 -14.24 -1.78 4.76
C ASN A 196 -15.18 -2.96 5.04
N ARG A 197 -16.07 -2.86 6.04
CA ARG A 197 -17.10 -3.88 6.30
C ARG A 197 -18.08 -4.02 5.13
N GLU A 198 -18.57 -2.90 4.60
CA GLU A 198 -19.48 -2.88 3.44
C GLU A 198 -18.84 -3.53 2.21
N LEU A 199 -17.56 -3.20 1.92
CA LEU A 199 -16.81 -3.77 0.82
C LEU A 199 -16.67 -5.29 0.94
N ALA A 200 -16.25 -5.78 2.10
CA ALA A 200 -16.05 -7.21 2.35
C ALA A 200 -17.39 -7.98 2.32
N ALA A 201 -18.42 -7.46 2.99
CA ALA A 201 -19.76 -8.06 2.99
C ALA A 201 -20.40 -8.09 1.60
N GLY A 202 -20.18 -7.03 0.79
CA GLY A 202 -20.63 -6.94 -0.60
C GLY A 202 -20.00 -7.99 -1.53
N ALA A 203 -18.83 -8.53 -1.17
CA ALA A 203 -18.19 -9.65 -1.86
C ALA A 203 -18.59 -11.03 -1.32
N GLY A 204 -19.44 -11.10 -0.29
CA GLY A 204 -19.97 -12.35 0.27
C GLY A 204 -19.15 -12.94 1.41
N PHE A 205 -18.26 -12.17 2.04
CA PHE A 205 -17.61 -12.57 3.28
C PHE A 205 -18.58 -12.41 4.45
N ALA A 206 -18.71 -13.47 5.28
CA ALA A 206 -19.63 -13.47 6.41
C ALA A 206 -18.97 -12.98 7.70
N ASP A 207 -17.72 -13.39 7.92
CA ASP A 207 -16.94 -13.03 9.11
C ASP A 207 -15.98 -11.92 8.76
N VAL A 208 -16.32 -10.69 9.16
CA VAL A 208 -15.53 -9.48 8.88
C VAL A 208 -15.12 -8.83 10.20
N SER A 209 -13.83 -8.86 10.51
CA SER A 209 -13.23 -8.10 11.62
C SER A 209 -12.53 -6.86 11.08
N VAL A 210 -12.75 -5.73 11.74
CA VAL A 210 -12.10 -4.46 11.40
C VAL A 210 -11.59 -3.80 12.66
N GLU A 211 -10.32 -3.44 12.64
CA GLU A 211 -9.61 -2.78 13.74
C GLU A 211 -8.87 -1.54 13.24
N GLU A 212 -8.47 -0.70 14.18
CA GLU A 212 -7.61 0.46 13.93
C GLU A 212 -6.23 0.20 14.53
N LEU A 213 -5.20 0.47 13.74
CA LEU A 213 -3.82 0.45 14.21
C LEU A 213 -3.23 1.85 14.07
N GLU A 214 -2.51 2.26 15.10
CA GLU A 214 -1.81 3.54 15.13
C GLU A 214 -0.30 3.33 15.20
N GLY A 215 0.44 4.31 14.70
CA GLY A 215 1.88 4.34 14.80
C GLY A 215 2.45 5.68 14.36
N VAL A 216 3.73 5.70 14.09
CA VAL A 216 4.43 6.90 13.66
C VAL A 216 5.32 6.62 12.45
N MET A 217 5.31 7.56 11.50
CA MET A 217 6.27 7.64 10.41
C MET A 217 7.47 8.46 10.90
N ARG A 218 8.67 7.89 10.82
CA ARG A 218 9.92 8.54 11.28
C ARG A 218 10.74 9.04 10.12
N PHE A 219 11.24 10.27 10.29
CA PHE A 219 12.13 10.92 9.33
C PHE A 219 13.27 11.59 10.09
N GLU A 220 14.46 11.61 9.48
CA GLU A 220 15.67 12.18 10.09
C GLU A 220 15.61 13.72 10.18
N SER A 221 14.88 14.35 9.26
CA SER A 221 14.77 15.81 9.16
C SER A 221 13.58 16.21 8.27
N PRO A 222 13.19 17.51 8.22
CA PRO A 222 12.25 18.03 7.23
C PRO A 222 12.70 17.78 5.78
N ASP A 223 14.01 17.82 5.49
CA ASP A 223 14.54 17.51 4.17
C ASP A 223 14.36 16.05 3.79
N ASP A 224 14.58 15.16 4.74
CA ASP A 224 14.36 13.74 4.57
C ASP A 224 12.86 13.41 4.38
N TYR A 225 11.98 14.06 5.15
CA TYR A 225 10.53 13.97 4.96
C TYR A 225 10.13 14.41 3.54
N TRP A 226 10.62 15.57 3.10
CA TRP A 226 10.38 16.08 1.74
C TRP A 226 10.82 15.06 0.69
N THR A 227 12.08 14.64 0.76
CA THR A 227 12.69 13.75 -0.23
C THR A 227 11.93 12.42 -0.35
N LEU A 228 11.65 11.76 0.77
CA LEU A 228 10.92 10.49 0.73
C LEU A 228 9.48 10.69 0.27
N SER A 229 8.75 11.63 0.86
CA SER A 229 7.31 11.78 0.62
C SER A 229 7.00 12.23 -0.81
N THR A 230 7.88 13.04 -1.43
CA THR A 230 7.73 13.46 -2.83
C THR A 230 8.18 12.40 -3.84
N SER A 231 9.04 11.45 -3.45
CA SER A 231 9.57 10.43 -4.36
C SER A 231 8.69 9.19 -4.49
N VAL A 232 7.84 8.88 -3.48
CA VAL A 232 7.06 7.63 -3.44
C VAL A 232 5.60 7.80 -3.86
N ALA A 233 5.12 9.01 -4.08
CA ALA A 233 3.74 9.31 -4.48
C ALA A 233 3.70 9.81 -5.93
N GLY A 234 3.27 8.94 -6.87
CA GLY A 234 3.33 9.21 -8.31
C GLY A 234 2.84 10.61 -8.74
N PRO A 235 1.58 11.01 -8.44
CA PRO A 235 1.09 12.34 -8.82
C PRO A 235 1.85 13.50 -8.18
N VAL A 236 2.38 13.31 -6.97
CA VAL A 236 3.20 14.30 -6.28
C VAL A 236 4.58 14.38 -6.92
N ALA A 237 5.20 13.25 -7.24
CA ALA A 237 6.49 13.17 -7.89
C ALA A 237 6.46 13.87 -9.26
N ASP A 238 5.41 13.63 -10.05
CA ASP A 238 5.21 14.28 -11.35
C ASP A 238 5.09 15.81 -11.19
N PHE A 239 4.29 16.27 -10.23
CA PHE A 239 4.12 17.70 -9.99
C PHE A 239 5.43 18.35 -9.53
N VAL A 240 6.05 17.81 -8.49
CA VAL A 240 7.30 18.35 -7.94
C VAL A 240 8.43 18.33 -8.98
N GLY A 241 8.50 17.28 -9.79
CA GLY A 241 9.47 17.16 -10.89
C GLY A 241 9.28 18.19 -12.02
N SER A 242 8.08 18.81 -12.10
CA SER A 242 7.78 19.87 -13.08
C SER A 242 8.12 21.29 -12.58
N LEU A 243 8.48 21.46 -11.31
CA LEU A 243 8.71 22.73 -10.67
C LEU A 243 10.16 23.21 -10.86
N GLY A 244 10.35 24.53 -10.89
CA GLY A 244 11.66 25.16 -10.73
C GLY A 244 12.03 25.35 -9.26
N ASP A 245 13.34 25.55 -9.00
CA ASP A 245 13.92 25.66 -7.64
C ASP A 245 13.17 26.66 -6.74
N GLY A 246 12.87 27.85 -7.24
CA GLY A 246 12.15 28.88 -6.47
C GLY A 246 10.70 28.51 -6.10
N GLN A 247 10.06 27.61 -6.86
CA GLN A 247 8.72 27.10 -6.55
C GLN A 247 8.80 26.02 -5.45
N VAL A 248 9.82 25.18 -5.50
CA VAL A 248 10.09 24.20 -4.44
C VAL A 248 10.34 24.93 -3.11
N ASP A 249 11.17 25.99 -3.11
CA ASP A 249 11.44 26.80 -1.92
C ASP A 249 10.15 27.41 -1.35
N THR A 250 9.24 27.86 -2.21
CA THR A 250 7.94 28.42 -1.78
C THR A 250 7.06 27.36 -1.11
N ILE A 251 7.01 26.15 -1.65
CA ILE A 251 6.27 25.03 -1.05
C ILE A 251 6.90 24.64 0.29
N ARG A 252 8.24 24.57 0.34
CA ARG A 252 8.98 24.26 1.56
C ARG A 252 8.73 25.32 2.65
N ALA A 253 8.68 26.59 2.30
CA ALA A 253 8.36 27.66 3.24
C ALA A 253 6.93 27.53 3.85
N THR A 254 6.03 26.87 3.15
CA THR A 254 4.69 26.54 3.66
C THR A 254 4.70 25.26 4.51
N LEU A 255 5.44 24.25 4.05
CA LEU A 255 5.48 22.92 4.68
C LEU A 255 6.26 22.91 5.99
N ASP A 256 7.49 23.46 6.01
CA ASP A 256 8.43 23.30 7.12
C ASP A 256 7.86 23.81 8.47
N PRO A 257 7.15 24.95 8.52
CA PRO A 257 6.46 25.36 9.76
C PRO A 257 5.38 24.39 10.24
N SER A 258 4.70 23.72 9.30
CA SER A 258 3.65 22.75 9.63
C SER A 258 4.19 21.45 10.23
N LEU A 259 5.47 21.18 10.04
CA LEU A 259 6.15 20.00 10.61
C LEU A 259 6.65 20.26 12.05
N ALA A 260 6.70 21.51 12.50
CA ALA A 260 7.22 21.87 13.83
C ALA A 260 6.55 21.11 15.01
N PRO A 261 5.22 20.86 15.03
CA PRO A 261 4.58 20.08 16.09
C PRO A 261 5.05 18.62 16.18
N PHE A 262 5.62 18.08 15.09
CA PHE A 262 6.07 16.71 14.97
C PHE A 262 7.58 16.54 15.18
N GLN A 263 8.30 17.61 15.43
CA GLN A 263 9.73 17.53 15.74
C GLN A 263 9.96 16.83 17.08
N ARG A 264 10.94 15.95 17.10
CA ARG A 264 11.40 15.20 18.29
C ARG A 264 12.91 15.21 18.30
N ASP A 265 13.51 14.86 19.43
CA ASP A 265 14.96 14.66 19.52
C ASP A 265 15.37 13.57 18.52
N GLY A 266 16.12 13.96 17.48
CA GLY A 266 16.60 13.06 16.43
C GLY A 266 15.78 13.00 15.16
N GLY A 267 14.79 13.90 14.94
CA GLY A 267 14.07 13.98 13.67
C GLY A 267 12.59 14.33 13.77
N LEU A 268 11.77 13.75 12.90
CA LEU A 268 10.32 13.95 12.89
C LEU A 268 9.61 12.64 13.19
N GLU A 269 8.54 12.71 13.96
CA GLU A 269 7.58 11.62 14.21
C GLU A 269 6.16 12.10 13.85
N LEU A 270 5.66 11.67 12.69
CA LEU A 270 4.31 12.01 12.25
C LEU A 270 3.39 10.80 12.45
N PRO A 271 2.28 10.96 13.19
CA PRO A 271 1.32 9.88 13.41
C PRO A 271 0.74 9.34 12.12
N TRP A 272 0.33 8.07 12.18
CA TRP A 272 -0.54 7.46 11.19
C TRP A 272 -1.61 6.58 11.86
N LEU A 273 -2.74 6.46 11.18
CA LEU A 273 -3.81 5.53 11.50
C LEU A 273 -4.10 4.66 10.27
N SER A 274 -4.14 3.36 10.46
CA SER A 274 -4.51 2.36 9.46
C SER A 274 -5.78 1.65 9.90
N ILE A 275 -6.69 1.41 8.94
CA ILE A 275 -7.81 0.49 9.11
C ILE A 275 -7.33 -0.88 8.60
N VAL A 276 -7.35 -1.88 9.47
CA VAL A 276 -6.99 -3.25 9.13
C VAL A 276 -8.22 -4.14 9.18
N THR A 277 -8.35 -4.99 8.17
CA THR A 277 -9.53 -5.83 7.97
C THR A 277 -9.11 -7.26 7.73
N SER A 278 -9.73 -8.20 8.45
CA SER A 278 -9.61 -9.62 8.18
C SER A 278 -10.97 -10.24 7.91
N VAL A 279 -10.98 -11.20 6.97
CA VAL A 279 -12.19 -11.93 6.54
C VAL A 279 -11.90 -13.43 6.39
N ALA A 280 -12.93 -14.25 6.61
CA ALA A 280 -12.89 -15.69 6.41
C ALA A 280 -14.21 -16.20 5.78
#